data_7a858a0808b8344fb100cf463ec82e9a
#
_entry.id   7a858a0808b8344fb100cf463ec82e9a
#
_cell.length_a   1.000
_cell.length_b   1.000
_cell.length_c   1.000
_cell.angle_alpha   90.00
_cell.angle_beta   90.00
_cell.angle_gamma   90.00
#
_symmetry.space_group_name_H-M   'P 1'
#
loop_
_entity.id
_entity.type
_entity.pdbx_description
1 polymer ?
#
loop_
_entity_poly.entity_id
_entity_poly.type
_entity_poly.pdbx_seq_one_letter_code
_entity_poly.pdbx_strand_id
1 'polypeptide(L)'
;MKLNKLKFVYIFIIVLLFILFGISFAFNIINLRNSKDKSMENIIFFGDSITAGYDLNKYYSNKHIVNKGISGNKTEDLLNRIETDVFQYNPSKVIVLIGINDLTHGVDSDDILLNIESIINEIQLNRPKTKIYIESIYPVGVNRKDVDNKAIKDLNIKIKKLCKLSDVIYINVFDHLIDKEGNLKKTYTRDDLHLTNLGYLKVTSVLSEYVEE
;
A
#
# COMPACT_ATOMS: atom_id res chain seq x y z
N MET A 1 57.95 38.44 -12.03
CA MET A 1 57.30 38.28 -10.69
C MET A 1 55.79 38.61 -10.71
N LYS A 2 55.29 39.62 -11.38
CA LYS A 2 53.84 39.97 -11.44
C LYS A 2 52.97 38.91 -12.14
N LEU A 3 53.42 38.26 -13.21
CA LEU A 3 52.66 37.27 -14.00
C LEU A 3 52.32 35.97 -13.23
N ASN A 4 53.24 35.55 -12.34
CA ASN A 4 53.02 34.34 -11.52
C ASN A 4 51.99 34.60 -10.39
N LYS A 5 51.94 35.82 -9.84
CA LYS A 5 50.92 36.17 -8.83
C LYS A 5 49.53 36.20 -9.45
N LEU A 6 49.39 36.68 -10.70
CA LEU A 6 48.09 36.72 -11.39
C LEU A 6 47.58 35.30 -11.68
N LYS A 7 48.40 34.38 -12.15
CA LYS A 7 48.05 32.96 -12.37
C LYS A 7 47.63 32.27 -11.05
N PHE A 8 48.29 32.57 -9.95
CA PHE A 8 47.92 32.01 -8.64
C PHE A 8 46.54 32.48 -8.19
N VAL A 9 46.21 33.76 -8.40
CA VAL A 9 44.89 34.34 -8.09
C VAL A 9 43.78 33.66 -8.94
N TYR A 10 44.04 33.46 -10.24
CA TYR A 10 43.07 32.78 -11.11
C TYR A 10 42.82 31.32 -10.67
N ILE A 11 43.86 30.58 -10.36
CA ILE A 11 43.73 29.20 -9.87
C ILE A 11 42.95 29.19 -8.56
N PHE A 12 43.23 30.08 -7.63
CA PHE A 12 42.51 30.21 -6.37
C PHE A 12 41.03 30.49 -6.57
N ILE A 13 40.67 31.42 -7.47
CA ILE A 13 39.29 31.74 -7.82
C ILE A 13 38.58 30.51 -8.41
N ILE A 14 39.23 29.79 -9.33
CA ILE A 14 38.64 28.59 -9.94
C ILE A 14 38.37 27.52 -8.88
N VAL A 15 39.31 27.26 -7.99
CA VAL A 15 39.15 26.29 -6.90
C VAL A 15 38.02 26.70 -5.96
N LEU A 16 37.94 27.98 -5.63
CA LEU A 16 36.87 28.51 -4.78
C LEU A 16 35.49 28.35 -5.43
N LEU A 17 35.38 28.60 -6.74
CA LEU A 17 34.14 28.40 -7.50
C LEU A 17 33.71 26.91 -7.51
N PHE A 18 34.66 25.97 -7.66
CA PHE A 18 34.38 24.55 -7.59
C PHE A 18 33.90 24.12 -6.20
N ILE A 19 34.47 24.65 -5.12
CA ILE A 19 34.04 24.39 -3.75
C ILE A 19 32.62 24.94 -3.53
N LEU A 20 32.35 26.17 -3.94
CA LEU A 20 31.00 26.77 -3.82
C LEU A 20 29.96 26.01 -4.62
N PHE A 21 30.29 25.56 -5.84
CA PHE A 21 29.41 24.72 -6.65
C PHE A 21 29.14 23.39 -5.97
N GLY A 22 30.16 22.72 -5.42
CA GLY A 22 29.99 21.45 -4.67
C GLY A 22 29.10 21.61 -3.44
N ILE A 23 29.27 22.71 -2.68
CA ILE A 23 28.42 23.02 -1.51
C ILE A 23 26.96 23.29 -1.95
N SER A 24 26.76 24.07 -3.00
CA SER A 24 25.42 24.35 -3.55
C SER A 24 24.74 23.09 -4.05
N PHE A 25 25.47 22.22 -4.74
CA PHE A 25 24.96 20.95 -5.21
C PHE A 25 24.57 20.00 -4.06
N ALA A 26 25.44 19.88 -3.05
CA ALA A 26 25.15 19.11 -1.84
C ALA A 26 23.93 19.64 -1.08
N PHE A 27 23.82 20.97 -0.95
CA PHE A 27 22.67 21.63 -0.32
C PHE A 27 21.37 21.37 -1.09
N ASN A 28 21.39 21.41 -2.43
CA ASN A 28 20.25 21.07 -3.27
C ASN A 28 19.83 19.59 -3.10
N ILE A 29 20.78 18.65 -3.05
CA ILE A 29 20.50 17.24 -2.78
C ILE A 29 19.87 17.04 -1.41
N ILE A 30 20.39 17.72 -0.37
CA ILE A 30 19.83 17.64 0.99
C ILE A 30 18.42 18.24 1.03
N ASN A 31 18.18 19.37 0.35
CA ASN A 31 16.85 19.98 0.28
C ASN A 31 15.85 19.12 -0.49
N LEU A 32 16.26 18.48 -1.58
CA LEU A 32 15.43 17.53 -2.34
C LEU A 32 15.10 16.30 -1.47
N ARG A 33 16.04 15.81 -0.67
CA ARG A 33 15.82 14.72 0.29
C ARG A 33 14.84 15.15 1.39
N ASN A 34 15.06 16.33 2.00
CA ASN A 34 14.20 16.86 3.06
C ASN A 34 12.79 17.21 2.57
N SER A 35 12.63 17.68 1.33
CA SER A 35 11.30 17.95 0.75
C SER A 35 10.55 16.66 0.46
N LYS A 36 11.23 15.56 0.10
CA LYS A 36 10.61 14.23 -0.02
C LYS A 36 10.21 13.65 1.34
N ASP A 37 10.95 13.93 2.41
CA ASP A 37 10.61 13.47 3.75
C ASP A 37 9.44 14.27 4.40
N LYS A 38 9.20 15.50 3.95
CA LYS A 38 8.21 16.42 4.57
C LYS A 38 6.75 16.12 4.20
N SER A 39 6.45 15.13 3.34
CA SER A 39 5.11 14.78 2.89
C SER A 39 4.70 13.32 3.12
N MET A 40 5.37 12.60 4.03
CA MET A 40 4.98 11.23 4.39
C MET A 40 3.80 11.24 5.38
N GLU A 41 2.68 11.86 5.01
CA GLU A 41 1.46 11.87 5.83
C GLU A 41 0.36 11.02 5.21
N ASN A 42 0.47 10.71 3.90
CA ASN A 42 -0.58 10.00 3.20
C ASN A 42 -0.65 8.53 3.62
N ILE A 43 -1.88 8.07 3.83
CA ILE A 43 -2.22 6.65 4.03
C ILE A 43 -3.01 6.22 2.80
N ILE A 44 -2.48 5.25 2.06
CA ILE A 44 -3.12 4.75 0.83
C ILE A 44 -3.85 3.45 1.13
N PHE A 45 -5.14 3.42 0.83
CA PHE A 45 -5.91 2.18 0.72
C PHE A 45 -5.89 1.74 -0.74
N PHE A 46 -5.24 0.61 -1.02
CA PHE A 46 -4.92 0.14 -2.36
C PHE A 46 -5.57 -1.22 -2.61
N GLY A 47 -6.50 -1.29 -3.56
CA GLY A 47 -7.26 -2.54 -3.72
C GLY A 47 -8.29 -2.53 -4.84
N ASP A 48 -9.29 -3.38 -4.69
CA ASP A 48 -10.36 -3.64 -5.64
C ASP A 48 -11.67 -2.88 -5.33
N SER A 49 -12.82 -3.48 -5.70
CA SER A 49 -14.16 -2.91 -5.48
C SER A 49 -14.53 -2.76 -4.00
N ILE A 50 -14.01 -3.62 -3.14
CA ILE A 50 -14.28 -3.54 -1.69
C ILE A 50 -13.59 -2.30 -1.14
N THR A 51 -12.35 -2.05 -1.54
CA THR A 51 -11.64 -0.81 -1.22
C THR A 51 -12.33 0.40 -1.85
N ALA A 52 -12.71 0.33 -3.13
CA ALA A 52 -13.41 1.43 -3.81
C ALA A 52 -14.71 1.86 -3.12
N GLY A 53 -15.46 0.88 -2.60
CA GLY A 53 -16.71 1.12 -1.87
C GLY A 53 -16.56 1.62 -0.44
N TYR A 54 -15.32 1.70 0.08
CA TYR A 54 -15.04 2.13 1.44
C TYR A 54 -14.99 3.66 1.51
N ASP A 55 -16.05 4.29 2.04
CA ASP A 55 -16.09 5.74 2.30
C ASP A 55 -15.20 6.08 3.49
N LEU A 56 -13.88 6.17 3.24
CA LEU A 56 -12.87 6.39 4.27
C LEU A 56 -13.11 7.69 5.07
N ASN A 57 -13.59 8.73 4.43
CA ASN A 57 -13.87 10.01 5.08
C ASN A 57 -15.02 9.93 6.11
N LYS A 58 -15.91 8.96 5.96
CA LYS A 58 -16.98 8.68 6.91
C LYS A 58 -16.48 8.04 8.19
N TYR A 59 -15.42 7.26 8.12
CA TYR A 59 -14.98 6.41 9.21
C TYR A 59 -13.69 6.89 9.89
N TYR A 60 -12.87 7.68 9.20
CA TYR A 60 -11.60 8.20 9.72
C TYR A 60 -11.59 9.73 9.71
N SER A 61 -11.05 10.33 10.76
CA SER A 61 -10.87 11.78 10.85
C SER A 61 -9.61 12.29 10.15
N ASN A 62 -8.70 11.39 9.80
CA ASN A 62 -7.44 11.73 9.13
C ASN A 62 -7.70 12.20 7.70
N LYS A 63 -7.29 13.45 7.39
CA LYS A 63 -7.48 14.08 6.08
C LYS A 63 -6.49 13.61 5.00
N HIS A 64 -5.46 12.85 5.38
CA HIS A 64 -4.42 12.36 4.48
C HIS A 64 -4.66 10.92 4.03
N ILE A 65 -5.88 10.41 4.18
CA ILE A 65 -6.26 9.09 3.69
C ILE A 65 -6.73 9.19 2.24
N VAL A 66 -6.16 8.35 1.37
CA VAL A 66 -6.47 8.31 -0.06
C VAL A 66 -6.98 6.92 -0.42
N ASN A 67 -8.18 6.86 -1.02
CA ASN A 67 -8.74 5.62 -1.54
C ASN A 67 -8.26 5.40 -2.98
N LYS A 68 -7.57 4.29 -3.21
CA LYS A 68 -7.08 3.81 -4.50
C LYS A 68 -7.66 2.42 -4.83
N GLY A 69 -8.91 2.20 -4.46
CA GLY A 69 -9.67 1.04 -4.89
C GLY A 69 -10.21 1.21 -6.31
N ILE A 70 -10.12 0.18 -7.14
CA ILE A 70 -10.73 0.12 -8.48
C ILE A 70 -11.49 -1.19 -8.61
N SER A 71 -12.79 -1.09 -8.94
CA SER A 71 -13.67 -2.25 -9.08
C SER A 71 -13.15 -3.25 -10.13
N GLY A 72 -13.18 -4.53 -9.78
CA GLY A 72 -12.77 -5.62 -10.66
C GLY A 72 -11.25 -5.88 -10.71
N ASN A 73 -10.43 -5.03 -10.08
CA ASN A 73 -8.99 -5.23 -10.11
C ASN A 73 -8.56 -6.56 -9.48
N LYS A 74 -7.58 -7.17 -10.13
CA LYS A 74 -6.81 -8.33 -9.70
C LYS A 74 -5.42 -7.90 -9.20
N THR A 75 -4.67 -8.83 -8.67
CA THR A 75 -3.31 -8.58 -8.19
C THR A 75 -2.39 -7.99 -9.25
N GLU A 76 -2.48 -8.46 -10.50
CA GLU A 76 -1.73 -7.93 -11.64
C GLU A 76 -2.08 -6.47 -11.95
N ASP A 77 -3.37 -6.08 -11.83
CA ASP A 77 -3.80 -4.70 -12.06
C ASP A 77 -3.19 -3.73 -11.04
N LEU A 78 -3.03 -4.16 -9.80
CA LEU A 78 -2.35 -3.37 -8.78
C LEU A 78 -0.88 -3.12 -9.15
N LEU A 79 -0.17 -4.14 -9.61
CA LEU A 79 1.21 -4.01 -10.08
C LEU A 79 1.32 -2.99 -11.22
N ASN A 80 0.40 -3.06 -12.19
CA ASN A 80 0.42 -2.17 -13.37
C ASN A 80 0.19 -0.69 -13.02
N ARG A 81 -0.43 -0.38 -11.87
CA ARG A 81 -0.75 1.00 -11.46
C ARG A 81 -0.07 1.47 -10.16
N ILE A 82 0.85 0.67 -9.61
CA ILE A 82 1.50 0.97 -8.32
C ILE A 82 2.27 2.30 -8.34
N GLU A 83 2.89 2.65 -9.46
CA GLU A 83 3.64 3.90 -9.62
C GLU A 83 2.73 5.12 -9.49
N THR A 84 1.60 5.11 -10.21
CA THR A 84 0.65 6.24 -10.25
C THR A 84 -0.22 6.33 -9.01
N ASP A 85 -0.54 5.21 -8.38
CA ASP A 85 -1.50 5.17 -7.29
C ASP A 85 -0.88 5.07 -5.90
N VAL A 86 0.39 4.68 -5.82
CA VAL A 86 1.13 4.59 -4.56
C VAL A 86 2.34 5.52 -4.57
N PHE A 87 3.26 5.36 -5.53
CA PHE A 87 4.56 6.03 -5.45
C PHE A 87 4.47 7.55 -5.59
N GLN A 88 3.52 8.07 -6.38
CA GLN A 88 3.32 9.53 -6.53
C GLN A 88 2.90 10.21 -5.23
N TYR A 89 2.27 9.48 -4.30
CA TYR A 89 1.78 10.02 -3.03
C TYR A 89 2.83 10.01 -1.92
N ASN A 90 3.98 9.35 -2.12
CA ASN A 90 5.02 9.19 -1.10
C ASN A 90 4.43 8.83 0.28
N PRO A 91 3.67 7.71 0.41
CA PRO A 91 2.86 7.44 1.57
C PRO A 91 3.68 7.02 2.79
N SER A 92 3.18 7.33 4.00
CA SER A 92 3.67 6.76 5.24
C SER A 92 3.20 5.32 5.44
N LYS A 93 2.00 5.02 4.95
CA LYS A 93 1.37 3.70 5.08
C LYS A 93 0.66 3.32 3.78
N VAL A 94 0.74 2.05 3.40
CA VAL A 94 -0.08 1.44 2.35
C VAL A 94 -0.82 0.25 2.94
N ILE A 95 -2.14 0.25 2.82
CA ILE A 95 -3.03 -0.83 3.26
C ILE A 95 -3.59 -1.48 2.00
N VAL A 96 -3.27 -2.76 1.80
CA VAL A 96 -3.60 -3.49 0.57
C VAL A 96 -4.65 -4.55 0.84
N LEU A 97 -5.75 -4.51 0.10
CA LEU A 97 -6.77 -5.56 0.03
C LEU A 97 -6.97 -5.98 -1.42
N ILE A 98 -6.56 -7.19 -1.77
CA ILE A 98 -6.65 -7.72 -3.15
C ILE A 98 -6.65 -9.24 -3.17
N GLY A 99 -7.17 -9.85 -4.23
CA GLY A 99 -7.08 -11.28 -4.51
C GLY A 99 -8.43 -11.99 -4.64
N ILE A 100 -9.54 -11.35 -4.25
CA ILE A 100 -10.86 -11.98 -4.39
C ILE A 100 -11.27 -12.12 -5.87
N ASN A 101 -10.98 -11.12 -6.70
CA ASN A 101 -11.25 -11.19 -8.13
C ASN A 101 -10.36 -12.19 -8.85
N ASP A 102 -9.13 -12.36 -8.41
CA ASP A 102 -8.24 -13.41 -8.91
C ASP A 102 -8.87 -14.79 -8.69
N LEU A 103 -9.26 -15.10 -7.44
CA LEU A 103 -9.90 -16.38 -7.08
C LEU A 103 -11.19 -16.62 -7.85
N THR A 104 -12.06 -15.62 -7.98
CA THR A 104 -13.34 -15.76 -8.71
C THR A 104 -13.16 -15.96 -10.22
N HIS A 105 -12.00 -15.58 -10.77
CA HIS A 105 -11.63 -15.81 -12.17
C HIS A 105 -10.73 -17.04 -12.34
N GLY A 106 -10.52 -17.83 -11.30
CA GLY A 106 -9.78 -19.09 -11.39
C GLY A 106 -8.26 -18.93 -11.52
N VAL A 107 -7.71 -17.76 -11.11
CA VAL A 107 -6.25 -17.57 -11.05
C VAL A 107 -5.68 -18.48 -9.96
N ASP A 108 -4.56 -19.14 -10.26
CA ASP A 108 -3.91 -20.03 -9.29
C ASP A 108 -3.45 -19.27 -8.04
N SER A 109 -3.59 -19.90 -6.89
CA SER A 109 -3.25 -19.28 -5.61
C SER A 109 -1.76 -18.93 -5.47
N ASP A 110 -0.88 -19.65 -6.15
CA ASP A 110 0.55 -19.38 -6.12
C ASP A 110 0.90 -18.18 -7.01
N ASP A 111 0.19 -17.97 -8.14
CA ASP A 111 0.31 -16.76 -8.96
C ASP A 111 -0.19 -15.52 -8.23
N ILE A 112 -1.31 -15.65 -7.50
CA ILE A 112 -1.83 -14.56 -6.64
C ILE A 112 -0.78 -14.20 -5.59
N LEU A 113 -0.18 -15.19 -4.94
CA LEU A 113 0.83 -14.99 -3.91
C LEU A 113 2.10 -14.33 -4.46
N LEU A 114 2.57 -14.75 -5.64
CA LEU A 114 3.71 -14.13 -6.35
C LEU A 114 3.46 -12.66 -6.70
N ASN A 115 2.24 -12.33 -7.13
CA ASN A 115 1.88 -10.95 -7.41
C ASN A 115 1.84 -10.10 -6.13
N ILE A 116 1.32 -10.63 -5.02
CA ILE A 116 1.32 -9.93 -3.71
C ILE A 116 2.76 -9.73 -3.22
N GLU A 117 3.63 -10.74 -3.37
CA GLU A 117 5.07 -10.61 -3.06
C GLU A 117 5.72 -9.51 -3.90
N SER A 118 5.41 -9.47 -5.20
CA SER A 118 5.91 -8.42 -6.09
C SER A 118 5.43 -7.03 -5.69
N ILE A 119 4.16 -6.87 -5.28
CA ILE A 119 3.62 -5.59 -4.76
C ILE A 119 4.41 -5.16 -3.51
N ILE A 120 4.66 -6.07 -2.58
CA ILE A 120 5.45 -5.80 -1.37
C ILE A 120 6.86 -5.35 -1.73
N ASN A 121 7.55 -6.12 -2.59
CA ASN A 121 8.92 -5.84 -3.01
C ASN A 121 9.04 -4.48 -3.73
N GLU A 122 8.11 -4.16 -4.63
CA GLU A 122 8.07 -2.88 -5.33
C GLU A 122 7.91 -1.70 -4.36
N ILE A 123 7.03 -1.83 -3.34
CA ILE A 123 6.86 -0.77 -2.34
C ILE A 123 8.13 -0.65 -1.48
N GLN A 124 8.70 -1.75 -1.00
CA GLN A 124 9.93 -1.73 -0.20
C GLN A 124 11.11 -1.12 -0.94
N LEU A 125 11.25 -1.45 -2.24
CA LEU A 125 12.34 -0.94 -3.08
C LEU A 125 12.20 0.57 -3.34
N ASN A 126 11.00 1.01 -3.73
CA ASN A 126 10.77 2.37 -4.20
C ASN A 126 10.37 3.34 -3.06
N ARG A 127 9.84 2.81 -1.95
CA ARG A 127 9.37 3.57 -0.79
C ARG A 127 9.79 2.88 0.52
N PRO A 128 11.10 2.79 0.82
CA PRO A 128 11.65 1.98 1.92
C PRO A 128 11.21 2.44 3.32
N LYS A 129 10.65 3.64 3.46
CA LYS A 129 10.12 4.16 4.74
C LYS A 129 8.61 3.92 4.91
N THR A 130 7.93 3.43 3.88
CA THR A 130 6.49 3.16 3.91
C THR A 130 6.20 1.90 4.71
N LYS A 131 5.33 2.00 5.70
CA LYS A 131 4.79 0.81 6.38
C LYS A 131 3.77 0.12 5.48
N ILE A 132 3.92 -1.18 5.31
CA ILE A 132 3.05 -1.98 4.44
C ILE A 132 2.17 -2.87 5.31
N TYR A 133 0.87 -2.82 5.04
CA TYR A 133 -0.16 -3.62 5.68
C TYR A 133 -0.90 -4.40 4.61
N ILE A 134 -0.99 -5.73 4.77
CA ILE A 134 -1.74 -6.60 3.87
C ILE A 134 -2.94 -7.14 4.65
N GLU A 135 -4.14 -6.78 4.20
CA GLU A 135 -5.35 -7.35 4.76
C GLU A 135 -5.56 -8.78 4.28
N SER A 136 -6.16 -9.62 5.12
CA SER A 136 -6.71 -10.88 4.64
C SER A 136 -7.74 -10.63 3.55
N ILE A 137 -7.82 -11.47 2.53
CA ILE A 137 -8.96 -11.50 1.61
C ILE A 137 -10.21 -11.78 2.44
N TYR A 138 -11.29 -11.02 2.19
CA TYR A 138 -12.52 -11.12 2.97
C TYR A 138 -13.34 -12.37 2.60
N PRO A 139 -14.15 -12.89 3.52
CA PRO A 139 -15.04 -14.01 3.22
C PRO A 139 -16.14 -13.61 2.24
N VAL A 140 -16.74 -14.60 1.60
CA VAL A 140 -17.94 -14.46 0.77
C VAL A 140 -19.15 -15.05 1.45
N GLY A 141 -20.36 -14.59 1.06
CA GLY A 141 -21.62 -15.11 1.57
C GLY A 141 -21.97 -16.48 0.98
N VAL A 142 -22.95 -17.14 1.61
CA VAL A 142 -23.36 -18.53 1.34
C VAL A 142 -23.85 -18.76 -0.10
N ASN A 143 -24.38 -17.73 -0.78
CA ASN A 143 -24.90 -17.85 -2.14
C ASN A 143 -23.81 -17.67 -3.22
N ARG A 144 -22.61 -17.26 -2.86
CA ARG A 144 -21.48 -17.14 -3.78
C ARG A 144 -20.98 -18.54 -4.17
N LYS A 145 -20.91 -18.85 -5.47
CA LYS A 145 -20.58 -20.20 -5.96
C LYS A 145 -19.30 -20.25 -6.80
N ASP A 146 -18.76 -19.12 -7.18
CA ASP A 146 -17.52 -18.98 -7.96
C ASP A 146 -16.24 -19.06 -7.13
N VAL A 147 -16.36 -18.96 -5.81
CA VAL A 147 -15.27 -19.15 -4.86
C VAL A 147 -15.84 -19.64 -3.53
N ASP A 148 -15.09 -20.44 -2.78
CA ASP A 148 -15.47 -20.85 -1.43
C ASP A 148 -14.56 -20.26 -0.34
N ASN A 149 -15.10 -20.16 0.86
CA ASN A 149 -14.37 -19.58 2.00
C ASN A 149 -13.20 -20.45 2.47
N LYS A 150 -13.17 -21.74 2.10
CA LYS A 150 -12.01 -22.60 2.40
C LYS A 150 -10.82 -22.19 1.54
N ALA A 151 -11.02 -22.00 0.23
CA ALA A 151 -9.96 -21.54 -0.68
C ALA A 151 -9.43 -20.16 -0.25
N ILE A 152 -10.33 -19.23 0.12
CA ILE A 152 -9.93 -17.91 0.65
C ILE A 152 -9.08 -18.07 1.92
N LYS A 153 -9.51 -18.92 2.85
CA LYS A 153 -8.80 -19.13 4.11
C LYS A 153 -7.43 -19.77 3.89
N ASP A 154 -7.34 -20.76 2.99
CA ASP A 154 -6.08 -21.40 2.63
C ASP A 154 -5.09 -20.40 2.01
N LEU A 155 -5.56 -19.51 1.12
CA LEU A 155 -4.74 -18.43 0.56
C LEU A 155 -4.34 -17.40 1.64
N ASN A 156 -5.24 -17.02 2.53
CA ASN A 156 -4.94 -16.10 3.64
C ASN A 156 -3.84 -16.65 4.57
N ILE A 157 -3.77 -17.97 4.77
CA ILE A 157 -2.67 -18.61 5.51
C ILE A 157 -1.34 -18.42 4.78
N LYS A 158 -1.32 -18.57 3.44
CA LYS A 158 -0.12 -18.35 2.62
C LYS A 158 0.29 -16.87 2.66
N ILE A 159 -0.65 -15.93 2.51
CA ILE A 159 -0.42 -14.49 2.58
C ILE A 159 0.16 -14.10 3.95
N LYS A 160 -0.41 -14.60 5.05
CA LYS A 160 0.12 -14.36 6.40
C LYS A 160 1.57 -14.83 6.55
N LYS A 161 1.90 -15.99 5.99
CA LYS A 161 3.28 -16.52 5.99
C LYS A 161 4.21 -15.63 5.16
N LEU A 162 3.78 -15.19 3.98
CA LEU A 162 4.52 -14.26 3.13
C LEU A 162 4.80 -12.96 3.87
N CYS A 163 3.80 -12.34 4.48
CA CYS A 163 3.96 -11.09 5.24
C CYS A 163 5.03 -11.22 6.34
N LYS A 164 5.02 -12.35 7.06
CA LYS A 164 6.04 -12.63 8.07
C LYS A 164 7.46 -12.74 7.49
N LEU A 165 7.60 -13.35 6.31
CA LEU A 165 8.90 -13.50 5.63
C LEU A 165 9.41 -12.18 5.06
N SER A 166 8.51 -11.30 4.61
CA SER A 166 8.83 -10.00 4.02
C SER A 166 8.89 -8.85 5.02
N ASP A 167 8.75 -9.14 6.32
CA ASP A 167 8.74 -8.13 7.41
C ASP A 167 7.68 -7.03 7.20
N VAL A 168 6.46 -7.44 6.81
CA VAL A 168 5.28 -6.57 6.64
C VAL A 168 4.13 -7.06 7.54
N ILE A 169 3.17 -6.17 7.82
CA ILE A 169 2.10 -6.45 8.76
C ILE A 169 0.92 -7.10 8.03
N TYR A 170 0.51 -8.28 8.50
CA TYR A 170 -0.74 -8.93 8.08
C TYR A 170 -1.87 -8.56 9.02
N ILE A 171 -2.99 -8.08 8.48
CA ILE A 171 -4.20 -7.75 9.24
C ILE A 171 -5.27 -8.80 8.97
N ASN A 172 -5.65 -9.56 10.00
CA ASN A 172 -6.70 -10.56 9.88
C ASN A 172 -8.09 -9.93 10.01
N VAL A 173 -8.67 -9.51 8.92
CA VAL A 173 -10.06 -9.01 8.88
C VAL A 173 -11.05 -10.14 8.65
N PHE A 174 -10.66 -11.22 7.96
CA PHE A 174 -11.51 -12.36 7.61
C PHE A 174 -12.29 -12.90 8.81
N ASP A 175 -11.59 -13.22 9.91
CA ASP A 175 -12.22 -13.83 11.10
C ASP A 175 -13.20 -12.89 11.82
N HIS A 176 -13.14 -11.59 11.56
CA HIS A 176 -14.06 -10.60 12.12
C HIS A 176 -15.35 -10.42 11.32
N LEU A 177 -15.39 -10.95 10.08
CA LEU A 177 -16.52 -10.77 9.16
C LEU A 177 -17.40 -12.03 9.04
N ILE A 178 -16.94 -13.19 9.53
CA ILE A 178 -17.66 -14.47 9.40
C ILE A 178 -18.77 -14.63 10.43
N ASP A 179 -19.78 -15.42 10.04
CA ASP A 179 -20.78 -16.00 10.93
C ASP A 179 -20.27 -17.32 11.57
N LYS A 180 -21.16 -18.03 12.24
CA LYS A 180 -20.83 -19.30 12.91
C LYS A 180 -20.51 -20.43 11.93
N GLU A 181 -21.02 -20.34 10.71
CA GLU A 181 -20.84 -21.29 9.62
C GLU A 181 -19.59 -20.97 8.78
N GLY A 182 -18.90 -19.85 9.08
CA GLY A 182 -17.68 -19.41 8.36
C GLY A 182 -17.93 -18.63 7.08
N ASN A 183 -19.17 -18.18 6.83
CA ASN A 183 -19.53 -17.34 5.70
C ASN A 183 -19.55 -15.86 6.07
N LEU A 184 -19.40 -14.97 5.07
CA LEU A 184 -19.60 -13.53 5.28
C LEU A 184 -20.98 -13.30 5.89
N LYS A 185 -20.99 -12.69 7.07
CA LYS A 185 -22.22 -12.47 7.83
C LYS A 185 -23.23 -11.68 6.99
N LYS A 186 -24.46 -12.20 6.85
CA LYS A 186 -25.50 -11.67 5.98
C LYS A 186 -25.78 -10.16 6.20
N THR A 187 -25.66 -9.66 7.43
CA THR A 187 -25.83 -8.24 7.74
C THR A 187 -24.68 -7.37 7.24
N TYR A 188 -23.53 -7.96 6.92
CA TYR A 188 -22.34 -7.26 6.45
C TYR A 188 -22.23 -7.20 4.93
N THR A 189 -23.11 -7.88 4.19
CA THR A 189 -23.05 -7.90 2.72
C THR A 189 -24.40 -7.57 2.08
N ARG A 190 -24.36 -7.10 0.82
CA ARG A 190 -25.54 -6.82 -0.02
C ARG A 190 -25.77 -7.92 -1.05
N ASP A 191 -24.73 -8.56 -1.53
CA ASP A 191 -24.67 -9.45 -2.68
C ASP A 191 -23.71 -10.62 -2.47
N ASP A 192 -23.46 -10.98 -1.21
CA ASP A 192 -22.54 -12.03 -0.80
C ASP A 192 -21.04 -11.74 -1.06
N LEU A 193 -20.69 -10.48 -1.44
CA LEU A 193 -19.32 -10.04 -1.67
C LEU A 193 -19.09 -8.61 -1.13
N HIS A 194 -19.82 -7.63 -1.64
CA HIS A 194 -19.62 -6.23 -1.29
C HIS A 194 -20.25 -5.90 0.08
N LEU A 195 -19.58 -5.04 0.82
CA LEU A 195 -19.97 -4.75 2.19
C LEU A 195 -21.10 -3.72 2.29
N THR A 196 -21.94 -3.88 3.31
CA THR A 196 -22.84 -2.85 3.81
C THR A 196 -22.10 -1.84 4.68
N ASN A 197 -22.76 -0.76 5.07
CA ASN A 197 -22.23 0.19 6.07
C ASN A 197 -21.85 -0.52 7.39
N LEU A 198 -22.59 -1.53 7.82
CA LEU A 198 -22.26 -2.32 9.02
C LEU A 198 -21.00 -3.18 8.81
N GLY A 199 -20.83 -3.73 7.59
CA GLY A 199 -19.62 -4.44 7.22
C GLY A 199 -18.40 -3.52 7.28
N TYR A 200 -18.48 -2.33 6.66
CA TYR A 200 -17.39 -1.36 6.71
C TYR A 200 -17.12 -0.82 8.13
N LEU A 201 -18.16 -0.64 8.94
CA LEU A 201 -17.97 -0.26 10.35
C LEU A 201 -17.18 -1.35 11.11
N LYS A 202 -17.46 -2.63 10.82
CA LYS A 202 -16.70 -3.74 11.41
C LYS A 202 -15.25 -3.77 10.93
N VAL A 203 -15.03 -3.57 9.63
CA VAL A 203 -13.67 -3.42 9.06
C VAL A 203 -12.93 -2.26 9.74
N THR A 204 -13.56 -1.10 9.84
CA THR A 204 -13.00 0.08 10.53
C THR A 204 -12.56 -0.27 11.95
N SER A 205 -13.38 -1.00 12.71
CA SER A 205 -13.04 -1.39 14.10
C SER A 205 -11.77 -2.25 14.20
N VAL A 206 -11.41 -2.95 13.12
CA VAL A 206 -10.17 -3.75 13.06
C VAL A 206 -8.99 -2.90 12.56
N LEU A 207 -9.22 -2.03 11.58
CA LEU A 207 -8.16 -1.26 10.94
C LEU A 207 -7.74 0.01 11.71
N SER A 208 -8.58 0.53 12.63
CA SER A 208 -8.31 1.81 13.31
C SER A 208 -6.97 1.83 14.04
N GLU A 209 -6.56 0.74 14.66
CA GLU A 209 -5.26 0.66 15.34
C GLU A 209 -4.06 0.85 14.39
N TYR A 210 -4.21 0.50 13.10
CA TYR A 210 -3.16 0.63 12.08
C TYR A 210 -3.21 1.96 11.33
N VAL A 211 -4.38 2.58 11.29
CA VAL A 211 -4.61 3.85 10.58
C VAL A 211 -4.31 5.04 11.48
N GLU A 212 -4.68 4.98 12.76
CA GLU A 212 -4.63 6.12 13.69
C GLU A 212 -3.33 6.21 14.50
N GLU A 213 -2.47 5.16 14.46
CA GLU A 213 -1.10 5.21 14.98
C GLU A 213 -0.20 6.12 14.11
#